data_0a29f2fdc8f1213abf7c9c8ee5adb339
#
_entry.id   0a29f2fdc8f1213abf7c9c8ee5adb339
#
_cell.length_a   1.000
_cell.length_b   1.000
_cell.length_c   1.000
_cell.angle_alpha   90.00
_cell.angle_beta   90.00
_cell.angle_gamma   90.00
#
_symmetry.space_group_name_H-M   'P 1'
#
loop_
_entity.id
_entity.type
_entity.pdbx_description
1 polymer ?
#
loop_
_entity_poly.entity_id
_entity_poly.type
_entity_poly.pdbx_seq_one_letter_code
_entity_poly.pdbx_strand_id
1 'polypeptide(L)'
;IGSGLAQEPNDTKIKGWPEQVKEIKYPASADKTLQPMLLRAASGKSKRPLLVALHSWSGDYTQAGGEVVYARWCIEKDWHFIHPNFRGPNWTADACGSDKVVKDIVDAVAYMKKNHQVDADRIYLIGVSGGGHASLLMAGRAPDIWAGVSAWVPISDLQVWWKQKRTGSHSKYADHIEKSVGGRPDEVESAVRECVKRSPLTYLDKAVEVNLDINAGVTDGHAGGSVPFTHSLYAFNRVAAKKDRIPGGFIDAFYRKQALPADSEKPEMDSLYGKKRVLFRKVSGNNRVTIFQGKHEIIHHAGLNWLARQRRGKPAVWTVENEYHLKTEESEAESGN
;
A
#
# COMPACT_ATOMS: atom_id res chain seq x y z
N ILE A 1 16.17 14.10 -31.63
CA ILE A 1 14.86 13.60 -31.21
C ILE A 1 14.95 12.07 -31.29
N GLY A 2 15.50 11.43 -30.25
CA GLY A 2 15.57 9.98 -30.14
C GLY A 2 14.30 9.46 -29.49
N SER A 3 13.44 8.79 -30.23
CA SER A 3 12.34 7.98 -29.71
C SER A 3 12.97 6.83 -28.88
N GLY A 4 13.00 6.98 -27.55
CA GLY A 4 13.29 5.88 -26.66
C GLY A 4 12.19 4.85 -26.85
N LEU A 5 12.47 3.83 -27.66
CA LEU A 5 11.58 2.70 -27.90
C LEU A 5 11.41 1.97 -26.55
N ALA A 6 10.18 1.88 -26.07
CA ALA A 6 9.84 0.93 -25.04
C ALA A 6 10.21 -0.46 -25.56
N GLN A 7 10.93 -1.23 -24.75
CA GLN A 7 11.29 -2.59 -25.10
C GLN A 7 10.00 -3.42 -25.22
N GLU A 8 9.84 -4.16 -26.32
CA GLU A 8 8.71 -5.08 -26.51
C GLU A 8 8.56 -6.00 -25.29
N PRO A 9 7.33 -6.36 -24.91
CA PRO A 9 7.09 -7.24 -23.76
C PRO A 9 7.86 -8.55 -23.92
N ASN A 10 8.61 -8.92 -22.92
CA ASN A 10 9.26 -10.23 -22.88
C ASN A 10 8.19 -11.29 -22.63
N ASP A 11 7.98 -12.20 -23.58
CA ASP A 11 6.97 -13.27 -23.51
C ASP A 11 7.33 -14.40 -22.51
N THR A 12 8.43 -14.25 -21.78
CA THR A 12 8.85 -15.24 -20.79
C THR A 12 7.86 -15.29 -19.64
N LYS A 13 7.32 -16.47 -19.35
CA LYS A 13 6.42 -16.68 -18.21
C LYS A 13 7.14 -16.34 -16.90
N ILE A 14 6.55 -15.42 -16.13
CA ILE A 14 7.11 -15.00 -14.85
C ILE A 14 6.61 -15.95 -13.77
N LYS A 15 7.55 -16.57 -13.06
CA LYS A 15 7.24 -17.60 -12.06
C LYS A 15 6.25 -17.08 -11.00
N GLY A 16 5.15 -17.82 -10.83
CA GLY A 16 4.11 -17.52 -9.84
C GLY A 16 3.07 -16.49 -10.28
N TRP A 17 3.22 -15.88 -11.47
CA TRP A 17 2.27 -14.91 -12.00
C TRP A 17 1.40 -15.48 -13.12
N PRO A 18 0.14 -14.96 -13.30
CA PRO A 18 -0.72 -15.32 -14.42
C PRO A 18 -0.05 -15.00 -15.78
N GLU A 19 -0.38 -15.78 -16.81
CA GLU A 19 0.20 -15.62 -18.16
C GLU A 19 -0.12 -14.27 -18.83
N GLN A 20 -1.19 -13.63 -18.42
CA GLN A 20 -1.59 -12.29 -18.90
C GLN A 20 -0.72 -11.18 -18.31
N VAL A 21 0.12 -11.47 -17.31
CA VAL A 21 1.04 -10.51 -16.70
C VAL A 21 2.39 -10.62 -17.41
N LYS A 22 2.88 -9.51 -17.93
CA LYS A 22 4.14 -9.43 -18.69
C LYS A 22 5.12 -8.51 -17.98
N GLU A 23 6.41 -8.76 -18.14
CA GLU A 23 7.44 -7.82 -17.73
C GLU A 23 7.68 -6.79 -18.83
N ILE A 24 7.74 -5.52 -18.41
CA ILE A 24 8.19 -4.43 -19.28
C ILE A 24 9.17 -3.53 -18.54
N LYS A 25 9.88 -2.68 -19.26
CA LYS A 25 10.72 -1.63 -18.68
C LYS A 25 10.29 -0.26 -19.17
N TYR A 26 10.32 0.71 -18.27
CA TYR A 26 10.00 2.11 -18.56
C TYR A 26 11.14 3.03 -18.10
N PRO A 27 11.36 4.19 -18.75
CA PRO A 27 12.41 5.12 -18.37
C PRO A 27 12.03 5.89 -17.09
N ALA A 28 12.91 5.84 -16.08
CA ALA A 28 12.78 6.65 -14.87
C ALA A 28 13.18 8.10 -15.15
N SER A 29 12.33 9.06 -14.80
CA SER A 29 12.63 10.49 -14.97
C SER A 29 13.75 10.97 -14.08
N ALA A 30 13.96 10.30 -12.93
CA ALA A 30 14.96 10.67 -11.94
C ALA A 30 16.40 10.58 -12.43
N ASP A 31 16.75 9.53 -13.20
CA ASP A 31 18.15 9.23 -13.59
C ASP A 31 18.27 8.55 -14.96
N LYS A 32 17.17 8.47 -15.71
CA LYS A 32 17.10 7.86 -17.05
C LYS A 32 17.37 6.35 -17.09
N THR A 33 17.47 5.69 -15.94
CA THR A 33 17.56 4.23 -15.88
C THR A 33 16.26 3.59 -16.34
N LEU A 34 16.32 2.37 -16.86
CA LEU A 34 15.15 1.58 -17.19
C LEU A 34 14.69 0.83 -15.94
N GLN A 35 13.51 1.16 -15.44
CA GLN A 35 12.91 0.47 -14.30
C GLN A 35 11.95 -0.63 -14.79
N PRO A 36 12.08 -1.86 -14.25
CA PRO A 36 11.16 -2.93 -14.60
C PRO A 36 9.84 -2.79 -13.86
N MET A 37 8.77 -3.30 -14.44
CA MET A 37 7.49 -3.55 -13.78
C MET A 37 6.77 -4.73 -14.42
N LEU A 38 5.91 -5.37 -13.65
CA LEU A 38 4.92 -6.27 -14.20
C LEU A 38 3.69 -5.48 -14.64
N LEU A 39 3.11 -5.89 -15.76
CA LEU A 39 2.00 -5.22 -16.39
C LEU A 39 0.97 -6.23 -16.92
N ARG A 40 -0.31 -5.97 -16.66
CA ARG A 40 -1.44 -6.54 -17.38
C ARG A 40 -2.24 -5.42 -18.02
N ALA A 41 -2.33 -5.41 -19.33
CA ALA A 41 -3.17 -4.47 -20.05
C ALA A 41 -4.62 -5.01 -20.13
N ALA A 42 -5.60 -4.15 -19.87
CA ALA A 42 -7.01 -4.47 -20.08
C ALA A 42 -7.31 -4.65 -21.57
N SER A 43 -8.36 -5.42 -21.86
CA SER A 43 -8.76 -5.73 -23.23
C SER A 43 -9.54 -4.56 -23.87
N GLY A 44 -9.47 -4.47 -25.20
CA GLY A 44 -10.31 -3.57 -25.96
C GLY A 44 -9.87 -2.11 -26.00
N LYS A 45 -10.72 -1.26 -26.58
CA LYS A 45 -10.42 0.16 -26.88
C LYS A 45 -11.03 1.14 -25.87
N SER A 46 -11.85 0.69 -24.94
CA SER A 46 -12.47 1.57 -23.94
C SER A 46 -11.52 1.85 -22.79
N LYS A 47 -11.64 3.03 -22.17
CA LYS A 47 -10.89 3.37 -20.96
C LYS A 47 -11.25 2.44 -19.81
N ARG A 48 -10.24 1.87 -19.14
CA ARG A 48 -10.38 0.96 -18.02
C ARG A 48 -9.64 1.48 -16.79
N PRO A 49 -10.07 1.09 -15.58
CA PRO A 49 -9.34 1.40 -14.36
C PRO A 49 -7.92 0.85 -14.37
N LEU A 50 -7.04 1.49 -13.58
CA LEU A 50 -5.68 1.02 -13.32
C LEU A 50 -5.51 0.74 -11.83
N LEU A 51 -5.08 -0.47 -11.49
CA LEU A 51 -4.60 -0.82 -10.15
C LEU A 51 -3.07 -0.83 -10.13
N VAL A 52 -2.49 -0.03 -9.26
CA VAL A 52 -1.06 0.00 -8.94
C VAL A 52 -0.87 -0.75 -7.63
N ALA A 53 -0.17 -1.88 -7.66
CA ALA A 53 0.19 -2.64 -6.47
C ALA A 53 1.66 -2.46 -6.13
N LEU A 54 1.98 -2.27 -4.85
CA LEU A 54 3.35 -2.02 -4.41
C LEU A 54 3.85 -3.20 -3.57
N HIS A 55 5.07 -3.69 -3.88
CA HIS A 55 5.71 -4.81 -3.18
C HIS A 55 6.03 -4.48 -1.72
N SER A 56 6.21 -5.51 -0.91
CA SER A 56 6.53 -5.37 0.51
C SER A 56 7.97 -4.88 0.77
N TRP A 57 8.34 -4.71 2.05
CA TRP A 57 9.63 -4.13 2.45
C TRP A 57 10.85 -4.80 1.84
N SER A 58 10.87 -6.13 1.81
CA SER A 58 12.01 -6.93 1.32
C SER A 58 11.77 -7.53 -0.06
N GLY A 59 10.66 -7.17 -0.72
CA GLY A 59 10.31 -7.63 -2.06
C GLY A 59 10.79 -6.70 -3.16
N ASP A 60 10.52 -7.12 -4.38
CA ASP A 60 10.68 -6.35 -5.62
C ASP A 60 9.48 -6.61 -6.54
N TYR A 61 9.52 -6.11 -7.77
CA TYR A 61 8.43 -6.25 -8.74
C TYR A 61 8.08 -7.69 -9.11
N THR A 62 8.93 -8.67 -8.80
CA THR A 62 8.68 -10.10 -9.09
C THR A 62 7.98 -10.82 -7.93
N GLN A 63 7.80 -10.16 -6.76
CA GLN A 63 7.17 -10.75 -5.58
C GLN A 63 5.79 -11.32 -5.94
N ALA A 64 5.64 -12.64 -5.84
CA ALA A 64 4.46 -13.41 -6.25
C ALA A 64 3.68 -13.96 -5.04
N GLY A 65 3.49 -13.16 -4.01
CA GLY A 65 2.69 -13.49 -2.82
C GLY A 65 1.24 -13.04 -2.98
N GLY A 66 0.77 -12.25 -2.03
CA GLY A 66 -0.56 -11.63 -2.07
C GLY A 66 -0.80 -10.71 -3.27
N GLU A 67 0.27 -10.27 -3.94
CA GLU A 67 0.22 -9.41 -5.12
C GLU A 67 -0.41 -10.11 -6.33
N VAL A 68 -0.27 -11.43 -6.43
CA VAL A 68 -0.92 -12.25 -7.47
C VAL A 68 -2.44 -12.16 -7.39
N VAL A 69 -2.99 -12.03 -6.18
CA VAL A 69 -4.42 -11.85 -5.96
C VAL A 69 -4.91 -10.56 -6.63
N TYR A 70 -4.14 -9.49 -6.56
CA TYR A 70 -4.49 -8.23 -7.23
C TYR A 70 -4.52 -8.38 -8.76
N ALA A 71 -3.53 -9.09 -9.33
CA ALA A 71 -3.47 -9.32 -10.76
C ALA A 71 -4.65 -10.18 -11.24
N ARG A 72 -4.97 -11.28 -10.53
CA ARG A 72 -6.12 -12.14 -10.85
C ARG A 72 -7.44 -11.35 -10.80
N TRP A 73 -7.62 -10.51 -9.77
CA TRP A 73 -8.78 -9.65 -9.65
C TRP A 73 -8.89 -8.67 -10.83
N CYS A 74 -7.77 -8.05 -11.25
CA CYS A 74 -7.74 -7.17 -12.42
C CYS A 74 -8.02 -7.91 -13.73
N ILE A 75 -7.57 -9.16 -13.88
CA ILE A 75 -7.88 -10.00 -15.04
C ILE A 75 -9.38 -10.24 -15.12
N GLU A 76 -10.01 -10.63 -14.01
CA GLU A 76 -11.45 -10.93 -13.94
C GLU A 76 -12.31 -9.68 -14.23
N LYS A 77 -11.95 -8.54 -13.66
CA LYS A 77 -12.67 -7.26 -13.86
C LYS A 77 -12.30 -6.53 -15.16
N ASP A 78 -11.38 -7.08 -15.94
CA ASP A 78 -10.79 -6.44 -17.13
C ASP A 78 -10.24 -5.03 -16.83
N TRP A 79 -9.42 -4.91 -15.79
CA TRP A 79 -8.70 -3.70 -15.41
C TRP A 79 -7.24 -3.78 -15.82
N HIS A 80 -6.59 -2.64 -16.02
CA HIS A 80 -5.14 -2.56 -16.07
C HIS A 80 -4.54 -2.84 -14.69
N PHE A 81 -3.40 -3.51 -14.68
CA PHE A 81 -2.62 -3.78 -13.47
C PHE A 81 -1.16 -3.47 -13.72
N ILE A 82 -0.49 -2.85 -12.75
CA ILE A 82 0.96 -2.72 -12.72
C ILE A 82 1.52 -3.02 -11.32
N HIS A 83 2.72 -3.61 -11.32
CA HIS A 83 3.50 -3.89 -10.12
C HIS A 83 4.95 -3.39 -10.36
N PRO A 84 5.22 -2.09 -10.13
CA PRO A 84 6.52 -1.48 -10.43
C PRO A 84 7.59 -1.90 -9.42
N ASN A 85 8.86 -1.86 -9.84
CA ASN A 85 10.01 -2.16 -8.98
C ASN A 85 10.32 -1.05 -7.97
N PHE A 86 10.06 0.19 -8.32
CA PHE A 86 10.36 1.40 -7.53
C PHE A 86 11.60 1.27 -6.64
N ARG A 87 12.74 0.87 -7.25
CA ARG A 87 14.10 0.68 -6.67
C ARG A 87 14.29 -0.59 -5.86
N GLY A 88 13.32 -1.53 -5.89
CA GLY A 88 13.43 -2.84 -5.23
C GLY A 88 13.41 -2.77 -3.71
N PRO A 89 14.04 -3.73 -3.04
CA PRO A 89 13.96 -3.85 -1.59
C PRO A 89 14.46 -2.62 -0.82
N ASN A 90 13.82 -2.33 0.32
CA ASN A 90 14.01 -1.09 1.09
C ASN A 90 15.28 -1.09 1.98
N TRP A 91 16.44 -1.39 1.41
CA TRP A 91 17.73 -1.34 2.13
C TRP A 91 18.85 -0.66 1.33
N THR A 92 18.49 0.16 0.35
CA THR A 92 19.43 0.99 -0.40
C THR A 92 19.06 2.46 -0.32
N ALA A 93 20.01 3.34 -0.58
CA ALA A 93 19.77 4.79 -0.56
C ALA A 93 18.73 5.23 -1.62
N ASP A 94 18.64 4.51 -2.74
CA ASP A 94 17.70 4.80 -3.82
C ASP A 94 16.28 4.29 -3.55
N ALA A 95 16.11 3.31 -2.64
CA ALA A 95 14.83 2.74 -2.22
C ALA A 95 14.25 3.44 -0.97
N CYS A 96 13.44 2.73 -0.18
CA CYS A 96 12.98 3.18 1.14
C CYS A 96 12.35 4.58 1.13
N GLY A 97 11.40 4.82 0.24
CA GLY A 97 10.67 6.09 0.17
C GLY A 97 11.49 7.30 -0.29
N SER A 98 12.63 7.08 -0.97
CA SER A 98 13.43 8.16 -1.58
C SER A 98 12.65 8.93 -2.65
N ASP A 99 13.18 10.08 -3.09
CA ASP A 99 12.60 10.84 -4.21
C ASP A 99 12.57 10.03 -5.51
N LYS A 100 13.52 9.08 -5.69
CA LYS A 100 13.51 8.19 -6.85
C LYS A 100 12.34 7.21 -6.79
N VAL A 101 12.03 6.64 -5.63
CA VAL A 101 10.84 5.78 -5.41
C VAL A 101 9.57 6.49 -5.83
N VAL A 102 9.38 7.73 -5.36
CA VAL A 102 8.19 8.54 -5.69
C VAL A 102 8.10 8.79 -7.19
N LYS A 103 9.21 9.20 -7.82
CA LYS A 103 9.25 9.47 -9.27
C LYS A 103 8.98 8.21 -10.08
N ASP A 104 9.59 7.08 -9.72
CA ASP A 104 9.41 5.82 -10.45
C ASP A 104 7.94 5.34 -10.44
N ILE A 105 7.23 5.49 -9.32
CA ILE A 105 5.81 5.13 -9.24
C ILE A 105 4.97 6.09 -10.11
N VAL A 106 5.27 7.39 -10.10
CA VAL A 106 4.60 8.38 -10.98
C VAL A 106 4.89 8.08 -12.45
N ASP A 107 6.14 7.77 -12.79
CA ASP A 107 6.56 7.44 -14.16
C ASP A 107 5.88 6.15 -14.67
N ALA A 108 5.72 5.14 -13.81
CA ALA A 108 4.97 3.92 -14.15
C ALA A 108 3.50 4.22 -14.51
N VAL A 109 2.83 5.08 -13.72
CA VAL A 109 1.47 5.53 -14.02
C VAL A 109 1.44 6.35 -15.32
N ALA A 110 2.41 7.25 -15.52
CA ALA A 110 2.52 8.05 -16.74
C ALA A 110 2.73 7.17 -17.98
N TYR A 111 3.55 6.13 -17.88
CA TYR A 111 3.73 5.11 -18.92
C TYR A 111 2.40 4.45 -19.28
N MET A 112 1.62 4.02 -18.28
CA MET A 112 0.31 3.41 -18.52
C MET A 112 -0.66 4.36 -19.20
N LYS A 113 -0.76 5.60 -18.76
CA LYS A 113 -1.63 6.63 -19.36
C LYS A 113 -1.24 6.96 -20.81
N LYS A 114 0.05 6.87 -21.14
CA LYS A 114 0.56 7.16 -22.49
C LYS A 114 0.29 6.01 -23.47
N ASN A 115 0.44 4.75 -23.00
CA ASN A 115 0.47 3.58 -23.88
C ASN A 115 -0.81 2.75 -23.85
N HIS A 116 -1.70 2.98 -22.88
CA HIS A 116 -2.93 2.22 -22.69
C HIS A 116 -4.13 3.13 -22.42
N GLN A 117 -5.34 2.60 -22.64
CA GLN A 117 -6.60 3.34 -22.42
C GLN A 117 -6.96 3.34 -20.91
N VAL A 118 -6.20 4.11 -20.13
CA VAL A 118 -6.43 4.25 -18.67
C VAL A 118 -7.53 5.28 -18.41
N ASP A 119 -8.49 4.93 -17.55
CA ASP A 119 -9.44 5.87 -16.98
C ASP A 119 -8.76 6.67 -15.87
N ALA A 120 -8.45 7.93 -16.13
CA ALA A 120 -7.72 8.79 -15.19
C ALA A 120 -8.47 9.07 -13.88
N ASP A 121 -9.80 8.87 -13.84
CA ASP A 121 -10.60 9.04 -12.62
C ASP A 121 -10.72 7.74 -11.81
N ARG A 122 -10.09 6.66 -12.29
CA ARG A 122 -10.08 5.34 -11.64
C ARG A 122 -8.67 4.74 -11.61
N ILE A 123 -7.71 5.49 -11.04
CA ILE A 123 -6.36 5.00 -10.77
C ILE A 123 -6.26 4.74 -9.27
N TYR A 124 -6.00 3.50 -8.90
CA TYR A 124 -5.99 3.03 -7.53
C TYR A 124 -4.62 2.57 -7.10
N LEU A 125 -4.35 2.69 -5.80
CA LEU A 125 -3.09 2.27 -5.19
C LEU A 125 -3.36 1.32 -4.03
N ILE A 126 -2.61 0.23 -3.96
CA ILE A 126 -2.70 -0.76 -2.88
C ILE A 126 -1.32 -1.26 -2.49
N GLY A 127 -1.08 -1.46 -1.20
CA GLY A 127 0.16 -2.04 -0.71
C GLY A 127 0.09 -2.50 0.74
N VAL A 128 0.94 -3.49 1.05
CA VAL A 128 1.04 -4.11 2.37
C VAL A 128 2.42 -3.86 2.95
N SER A 129 2.53 -3.57 4.25
CA SER A 129 3.81 -3.42 4.93
C SER A 129 4.69 -2.33 4.30
N GLY A 130 5.82 -2.67 3.71
CA GLY A 130 6.63 -1.74 2.91
C GLY A 130 5.87 -1.14 1.73
N GLY A 131 4.99 -1.91 1.07
CA GLY A 131 4.05 -1.40 0.07
C GLY A 131 3.01 -0.46 0.69
N GLY A 132 2.58 -0.73 1.91
CA GLY A 132 1.71 0.17 2.69
C GLY A 132 2.42 1.49 3.04
N HIS A 133 3.70 1.44 3.42
CA HIS A 133 4.56 2.63 3.58
C HIS A 133 4.60 3.47 2.30
N ALA A 134 4.92 2.83 1.17
CA ALA A 134 4.97 3.52 -0.11
C ALA A 134 3.58 4.05 -0.54
N SER A 135 2.48 3.33 -0.24
CA SER A 135 1.12 3.79 -0.53
C SER A 135 0.75 5.05 0.26
N LEU A 136 1.05 5.10 1.57
CA LEU A 136 0.86 6.31 2.37
C LEU A 136 1.75 7.47 1.88
N LEU A 137 2.99 7.18 1.53
CA LEU A 137 3.91 8.20 1.00
C LEU A 137 3.37 8.80 -0.31
N MET A 138 2.90 7.96 -1.23
CA MET A 138 2.33 8.39 -2.50
C MET A 138 1.01 9.15 -2.33
N ALA A 139 0.18 8.80 -1.34
CA ALA A 139 -1.02 9.58 -1.01
C ALA A 139 -0.68 11.05 -0.69
N GLY A 140 0.41 11.31 0.04
CA GLY A 140 0.85 12.65 0.38
C GLY A 140 1.74 13.34 -0.68
N ARG A 141 2.52 12.56 -1.45
CA ARG A 141 3.51 13.10 -2.41
C ARG A 141 2.96 13.30 -3.82
N ALA A 142 1.89 12.57 -4.18
CA ALA A 142 1.25 12.64 -5.48
C ALA A 142 -0.28 12.49 -5.35
N PRO A 143 -0.96 13.31 -4.52
CA PRO A 143 -2.38 13.14 -4.19
C PRO A 143 -3.30 13.20 -5.41
N ASP A 144 -2.96 13.98 -6.42
CA ASP A 144 -3.79 14.24 -7.61
C ASP A 144 -3.93 13.03 -8.56
N ILE A 145 -3.18 11.95 -8.31
CA ILE A 145 -3.22 10.76 -9.16
C ILE A 145 -4.37 9.83 -8.75
N TRP A 146 -4.64 9.71 -7.45
CA TRP A 146 -5.34 8.57 -6.88
C TRP A 146 -6.85 8.79 -6.76
N ALA A 147 -7.62 7.86 -7.28
CA ALA A 147 -9.05 7.74 -7.01
C ALA A 147 -9.32 7.09 -5.62
N GLY A 148 -8.38 6.27 -5.18
CA GLY A 148 -8.38 5.66 -3.86
C GLY A 148 -7.03 5.03 -3.54
N VAL A 149 -6.64 5.06 -2.27
CA VAL A 149 -5.42 4.45 -1.72
C VAL A 149 -5.80 3.52 -0.58
N SER A 150 -5.42 2.25 -0.68
CA SER A 150 -5.66 1.25 0.37
C SER A 150 -4.31 0.78 0.94
N ALA A 151 -3.98 1.26 2.14
CA ALA A 151 -2.72 0.99 2.82
C ALA A 151 -2.91 0.01 3.97
N TRP A 152 -2.22 -1.14 3.91
CA TRP A 152 -2.36 -2.22 4.88
C TRP A 152 -1.10 -2.40 5.71
N VAL A 153 -1.27 -2.45 7.03
CA VAL A 153 -0.19 -2.60 8.02
C VAL A 153 1.02 -1.70 7.72
N PRO A 154 0.78 -0.40 7.44
CA PRO A 154 1.79 0.48 6.87
C PRO A 154 2.76 1.03 7.92
N ILE A 155 4.00 1.26 7.52
CA ILE A 155 4.95 2.07 8.28
C ILE A 155 4.70 3.55 7.94
N SER A 156 4.40 4.39 8.93
CA SER A 156 4.15 5.82 8.72
C SER A 156 5.30 6.75 9.13
N ASP A 157 6.20 6.27 10.02
CA ASP A 157 7.35 7.00 10.52
C ASP A 157 8.57 6.08 10.61
N LEU A 158 9.61 6.35 9.82
CA LEU A 158 10.80 5.50 9.76
C LEU A 158 11.67 5.62 11.01
N GLN A 159 11.77 6.81 11.62
CA GLN A 159 12.58 6.98 12.82
C GLN A 159 11.96 6.26 14.02
N VAL A 160 10.63 6.36 14.16
CA VAL A 160 9.90 5.64 15.21
C VAL A 160 10.02 4.13 14.99
N TRP A 161 9.80 3.66 13.76
CA TRP A 161 9.91 2.23 13.47
C TRP A 161 11.33 1.70 13.63
N TRP A 162 12.36 2.46 13.25
CA TRP A 162 13.74 2.13 13.51
C TRP A 162 14.00 1.92 15.01
N LYS A 163 13.56 2.84 15.89
CA LYS A 163 13.68 2.69 17.35
C LYS A 163 12.99 1.42 17.84
N GLN A 164 11.81 1.12 17.33
CA GLN A 164 11.03 -0.07 17.71
C GLN A 164 11.69 -1.38 17.24
N LYS A 165 12.55 -1.34 16.22
CA LYS A 165 13.21 -2.51 15.60
C LYS A 165 14.68 -2.67 15.99
N ARG A 166 15.24 -1.83 16.81
CA ARG A 166 16.66 -1.95 17.26
C ARG A 166 16.97 -3.26 17.97
N THR A 167 15.98 -3.91 18.54
CA THR A 167 16.12 -5.15 19.32
C THR A 167 15.05 -6.17 18.92
N GLY A 168 15.31 -7.43 19.20
CA GLY A 168 14.36 -8.52 18.97
C GLY A 168 14.44 -9.18 17.59
N SER A 169 13.48 -10.02 17.29
CA SER A 169 13.45 -10.89 16.10
C SER A 169 13.38 -10.17 14.76
N HIS A 170 13.03 -8.89 14.76
CA HIS A 170 12.88 -8.07 13.54
C HIS A 170 13.94 -6.96 13.41
N SER A 171 15.09 -7.09 14.12
CA SER A 171 16.15 -6.07 14.13
C SER A 171 16.75 -5.79 12.76
N LYS A 172 16.73 -6.74 11.82
CA LYS A 172 17.16 -6.53 10.44
C LYS A 172 16.50 -5.29 9.77
N TYR A 173 15.30 -4.91 10.19
CA TYR A 173 14.64 -3.73 9.62
C TYR A 173 15.28 -2.41 10.09
N ALA A 174 15.83 -2.36 11.29
CA ALA A 174 16.64 -1.22 11.72
C ALA A 174 17.89 -1.09 10.85
N ASP A 175 18.62 -2.21 10.60
CA ASP A 175 19.79 -2.22 9.72
C ASP A 175 19.45 -1.79 8.28
N HIS A 176 18.28 -2.20 7.77
CA HIS A 176 17.81 -1.78 6.43
C HIS A 176 17.56 -0.28 6.37
N ILE A 177 16.96 0.31 7.42
CA ILE A 177 16.74 1.76 7.51
C ILE A 177 18.08 2.47 7.56
N GLU A 178 19.00 2.05 8.43
CA GLU A 178 20.35 2.65 8.55
C GLU A 178 21.09 2.68 7.21
N LYS A 179 21.09 1.58 6.48
CA LYS A 179 21.67 1.49 5.12
C LYS A 179 20.99 2.47 4.14
N SER A 180 19.67 2.61 4.24
CA SER A 180 18.92 3.48 3.32
C SER A 180 19.10 4.96 3.59
N VAL A 181 19.26 5.35 4.87
CA VAL A 181 19.33 6.75 5.30
C VAL A 181 20.77 7.25 5.56
N GLY A 182 21.77 6.35 5.42
CA GLY A 182 23.19 6.69 5.51
C GLY A 182 23.74 6.71 6.94
N GLY A 183 23.14 5.94 7.86
CA GLY A 183 23.64 5.78 9.22
C GLY A 183 22.53 5.65 10.26
N ARG A 184 22.94 5.57 11.52
CA ARG A 184 22.03 5.44 12.66
C ARG A 184 21.35 6.77 12.99
N PRO A 185 20.02 6.83 13.05
CA PRO A 185 19.29 8.07 13.37
C PRO A 185 19.51 8.62 14.79
N ASP A 186 20.10 7.85 15.71
CA ASP A 186 20.47 8.35 17.06
C ASP A 186 21.92 8.89 17.12
N GLU A 187 22.72 8.72 16.08
CA GLU A 187 24.13 9.13 16.02
C GLU A 187 24.40 10.12 14.88
N VAL A 188 23.61 10.04 13.78
CA VAL A 188 23.87 10.79 12.55
C VAL A 188 22.69 11.70 12.21
N GLU A 189 22.88 13.01 12.32
CA GLU A 189 21.83 14.01 12.08
C GLU A 189 21.26 13.96 10.64
N SER A 190 22.10 13.69 9.64
CA SER A 190 21.62 13.53 8.26
C SER A 190 20.71 12.32 8.09
N ALA A 191 20.93 11.24 8.85
CA ALA A 191 20.06 10.07 8.87
C ALA A 191 18.69 10.40 9.47
N VAL A 192 18.61 11.25 10.49
CA VAL A 192 17.33 11.78 11.02
C VAL A 192 16.56 12.52 9.92
N ARG A 193 17.25 13.46 9.24
CA ARG A 193 16.62 14.22 8.13
C ARG A 193 16.12 13.31 7.02
N GLU A 194 16.89 12.29 6.65
CA GLU A 194 16.45 11.30 5.65
C GLU A 194 15.28 10.44 6.15
N CYS A 195 15.25 10.02 7.42
CA CYS A 195 14.07 9.35 7.99
C CYS A 195 12.81 10.23 7.86
N VAL A 196 12.89 11.50 8.24
CA VAL A 196 11.77 12.45 8.13
C VAL A 196 11.33 12.61 6.67
N LYS A 197 12.27 12.82 5.75
CA LYS A 197 12.01 13.01 4.32
C LYS A 197 11.34 11.79 3.67
N ARG A 198 11.62 10.59 4.17
CA ARG A 198 11.10 9.32 3.63
C ARG A 198 9.87 8.81 4.38
N SER A 199 9.46 9.47 5.46
CA SER A 199 8.30 9.10 6.27
C SER A 199 7.00 9.68 5.71
N PRO A 200 5.97 8.86 5.51
CA PRO A 200 4.64 9.33 5.08
C PRO A 200 4.08 10.44 5.95
N LEU A 201 4.25 10.41 7.28
CA LEU A 201 3.74 11.43 8.20
C LEU A 201 4.17 12.85 7.84
N THR A 202 5.30 13.02 7.14
CA THR A 202 5.78 14.33 6.69
C THR A 202 4.86 14.97 5.66
N TYR A 203 4.11 14.18 4.89
CA TYR A 203 3.36 14.66 3.73
C TYR A 203 1.86 14.38 3.76
N LEU A 204 1.39 13.55 4.70
CA LEU A 204 -0.01 13.09 4.72
C LEU A 204 -1.03 14.22 4.92
N ASP A 205 -0.64 15.38 5.46
CA ASP A 205 -1.49 16.57 5.48
C ASP A 205 -1.97 17.03 4.09
N LYS A 206 -1.25 16.64 3.03
CA LYS A 206 -1.65 16.90 1.64
C LYS A 206 -2.64 15.87 1.08
N ALA A 207 -2.88 14.78 1.81
CA ALA A 207 -3.75 13.67 1.38
C ALA A 207 -5.18 13.78 1.91
N VAL A 208 -5.58 14.90 2.52
CA VAL A 208 -6.90 15.04 3.15
C VAL A 208 -8.08 14.83 2.19
N GLU A 209 -7.89 15.16 0.92
CA GLU A 209 -8.91 14.98 -0.14
C GLU A 209 -8.78 13.64 -0.89
N VAL A 210 -7.74 12.87 -0.61
CA VAL A 210 -7.56 11.53 -1.20
C VAL A 210 -8.47 10.55 -0.47
N ASN A 211 -9.22 9.72 -1.20
CA ASN A 211 -9.95 8.61 -0.60
C ASN A 211 -8.92 7.60 -0.06
N LEU A 212 -8.67 7.62 1.25
CA LEU A 212 -7.61 6.87 1.91
C LEU A 212 -8.16 5.91 2.95
N ASP A 213 -7.92 4.61 2.78
CA ASP A 213 -8.29 3.54 3.70
C ASP A 213 -7.05 2.89 4.31
N ILE A 214 -6.86 3.03 5.62
CA ILE A 214 -5.69 2.58 6.38
C ILE A 214 -6.11 1.43 7.29
N ASN A 215 -5.47 0.27 7.15
CA ASN A 215 -5.88 -0.94 7.84
C ASN A 215 -4.72 -1.60 8.57
N ALA A 216 -4.97 -2.14 9.78
CA ALA A 216 -3.98 -2.94 10.50
C ALA A 216 -4.63 -4.00 11.41
N GLY A 217 -3.94 -5.12 11.57
CA GLY A 217 -4.33 -6.13 12.54
C GLY A 217 -3.91 -5.74 13.96
N VAL A 218 -4.76 -6.03 14.94
CA VAL A 218 -4.57 -5.62 16.35
C VAL A 218 -3.33 -6.25 17.02
N THR A 219 -2.85 -7.39 16.52
CA THR A 219 -1.66 -8.05 17.07
C THR A 219 -0.38 -7.69 16.33
N ASP A 220 -0.45 -6.83 15.28
CA ASP A 220 0.74 -6.37 14.58
C ASP A 220 1.61 -5.45 15.48
N GLY A 221 2.91 -5.64 15.38
CA GLY A 221 3.88 -5.01 16.29
C GLY A 221 4.09 -5.74 17.61
N HIS A 222 3.30 -6.77 17.88
CA HIS A 222 3.44 -7.74 18.98
C HIS A 222 3.87 -9.09 18.39
N ALA A 223 3.32 -10.19 18.92
CA ALA A 223 3.61 -11.54 18.40
C ALA A 223 3.11 -11.79 16.96
N GLY A 224 2.19 -10.95 16.48
CA GLY A 224 1.54 -11.11 15.17
C GLY A 224 2.21 -10.39 14.00
N GLY A 225 3.32 -9.66 14.20
CA GLY A 225 3.94 -8.93 13.10
C GLY A 225 5.04 -7.96 13.48
N SER A 226 5.55 -7.24 12.48
CA SER A 226 6.72 -6.37 12.61
C SER A 226 6.38 -4.88 12.72
N VAL A 227 5.16 -4.46 12.40
CA VAL A 227 4.78 -3.05 12.38
C VAL A 227 3.71 -2.78 13.43
N PRO A 228 4.01 -2.01 14.50
CA PRO A 228 2.99 -1.61 15.46
C PRO A 228 1.81 -0.94 14.78
N PHE A 229 0.58 -1.38 15.07
CA PHE A 229 -0.61 -0.80 14.45
C PHE A 229 -0.84 0.67 14.82
N THR A 230 -0.07 1.20 15.77
CA THR A 230 -0.02 2.63 16.10
C THR A 230 0.40 3.48 14.90
N HIS A 231 1.23 2.94 13.98
CA HIS A 231 1.59 3.62 12.74
C HIS A 231 0.34 3.98 11.91
N SER A 232 -0.64 3.07 11.83
CA SER A 232 -1.91 3.32 11.15
C SER A 232 -2.75 4.40 11.83
N LEU A 233 -2.82 4.39 13.17
CA LEU A 233 -3.57 5.38 13.94
C LEU A 233 -2.95 6.77 13.87
N TYR A 234 -1.61 6.88 13.92
CA TYR A 234 -0.92 8.17 13.73
C TYR A 234 -1.02 8.68 12.28
N ALA A 235 -0.98 7.78 11.28
CA ALA A 235 -1.21 8.16 9.90
C ALA A 235 -2.61 8.76 9.70
N PHE A 236 -3.64 8.12 10.27
CA PHE A 236 -5.00 8.67 10.28
C PHE A 236 -5.06 10.04 10.96
N ASN A 237 -4.46 10.19 12.13
CA ASN A 237 -4.43 11.47 12.84
C ASN A 237 -3.80 12.61 12.03
N ARG A 238 -2.91 12.29 11.09
CA ARG A 238 -2.28 13.30 10.23
C ARG A 238 -3.22 13.84 9.17
N VAL A 239 -4.15 13.04 8.66
CA VAL A 239 -5.14 13.42 7.66
C VAL A 239 -6.49 13.83 8.26
N ALA A 240 -6.77 13.42 9.49
CA ALA A 240 -8.04 13.68 10.16
C ALA A 240 -8.20 15.13 10.60
N ALA A 241 -9.42 15.68 10.50
CA ALA A 241 -9.80 16.93 11.11
C ALA A 241 -9.51 16.90 12.63
N LYS A 242 -9.16 18.04 13.22
CA LYS A 242 -8.75 18.10 14.64
C LYS A 242 -9.75 17.43 15.59
N LYS A 243 -11.06 17.62 15.36
CA LYS A 243 -12.15 17.04 16.17
C LYS A 243 -12.22 15.51 16.08
N ASP A 244 -11.70 14.92 15.01
CA ASP A 244 -11.77 13.48 14.73
C ASP A 244 -10.48 12.75 15.11
N ARG A 245 -9.47 13.46 15.56
CA ARG A 245 -8.19 12.84 15.96
C ARG A 245 -8.35 11.91 17.15
N ILE A 246 -7.61 10.83 17.12
CA ILE A 246 -7.56 9.83 18.19
C ILE A 246 -6.56 10.33 19.24
N PRO A 247 -6.95 10.46 20.52
CA PRO A 247 -6.02 10.89 21.56
C PRO A 247 -4.84 9.95 21.72
N GLY A 248 -3.63 10.51 21.95
CA GLY A 248 -2.40 9.70 22.11
C GLY A 248 -2.51 8.68 23.24
N GLY A 249 -3.04 9.07 24.39
CA GLY A 249 -3.25 8.14 25.50
C GLY A 249 -4.20 6.97 25.19
N PHE A 250 -5.20 7.18 24.31
CA PHE A 250 -6.03 6.09 23.79
C PHE A 250 -5.22 5.15 22.90
N ILE A 251 -4.43 5.70 21.96
CA ILE A 251 -3.57 4.91 21.07
C ILE A 251 -2.63 4.02 21.88
N ASP A 252 -1.95 4.57 22.89
CA ASP A 252 -1.01 3.86 23.73
C ASP A 252 -1.68 2.76 24.57
N ALA A 253 -2.85 3.05 25.13
CA ALA A 253 -3.61 2.09 25.91
C ALA A 253 -4.13 0.94 25.04
N PHE A 254 -4.69 1.27 23.86
CA PHE A 254 -5.18 0.30 22.90
C PHE A 254 -4.06 -0.62 22.40
N TYR A 255 -2.91 -0.04 22.05
CA TYR A 255 -1.76 -0.81 21.60
C TYR A 255 -1.27 -1.78 22.68
N ARG A 256 -1.04 -1.30 23.91
CA ARG A 256 -0.55 -2.15 25.02
C ARG A 256 -1.49 -3.29 25.37
N LYS A 257 -2.80 -3.05 25.37
CA LYS A 257 -3.81 -4.04 25.75
C LYS A 257 -4.25 -4.94 24.60
N GLN A 258 -4.00 -4.54 23.35
CA GLN A 258 -4.54 -5.17 22.13
C GLN A 258 -6.08 -5.33 22.18
N ALA A 259 -6.72 -4.51 22.98
CA ALA A 259 -8.15 -4.48 23.23
C ALA A 259 -8.60 -3.04 23.46
N LEU A 260 -9.80 -2.72 23.02
CA LEU A 260 -10.41 -1.43 23.30
C LEU A 260 -10.68 -1.24 24.81
N PRO A 261 -10.68 0.02 25.30
CA PRO A 261 -11.23 0.33 26.62
C PRO A 261 -12.67 -0.19 26.78
N ALA A 262 -13.06 -0.53 28.01
CA ALA A 262 -14.36 -1.17 28.29
C ALA A 262 -15.58 -0.35 27.82
N ASP A 263 -15.45 0.98 27.84
CA ASP A 263 -16.52 1.93 27.45
C ASP A 263 -16.52 2.26 25.94
N SER A 264 -15.71 1.54 25.13
CA SER A 264 -15.63 1.74 23.68
C SER A 264 -16.79 1.02 22.97
N GLU A 265 -17.06 1.48 21.72
CA GLU A 265 -18.02 0.79 20.85
C GLU A 265 -17.66 -0.69 20.68
N LYS A 266 -18.71 -1.53 20.60
CA LYS A 266 -18.51 -2.98 20.43
C LYS A 266 -17.91 -3.29 19.05
N PRO A 267 -17.06 -4.32 18.95
CA PRO A 267 -16.52 -4.78 17.67
C PRO A 267 -17.64 -5.11 16.65
N GLU A 268 -17.48 -4.61 15.44
CA GLU A 268 -18.45 -4.84 14.35
C GLU A 268 -18.08 -6.06 13.51
N MET A 269 -19.10 -6.69 12.93
CA MET A 269 -18.93 -7.62 11.83
C MET A 269 -19.11 -6.85 10.52
N ASP A 270 -18.10 -6.90 9.66
CA ASP A 270 -18.11 -6.32 8.32
C ASP A 270 -17.86 -7.45 7.32
N SER A 271 -18.80 -7.70 6.42
CA SER A 271 -18.73 -8.78 5.44
C SER A 271 -17.46 -8.73 4.58
N LEU A 272 -16.89 -7.53 4.36
CA LEU A 272 -15.63 -7.34 3.65
C LEU A 272 -14.42 -7.91 4.42
N TYR A 273 -14.52 -8.03 5.75
CA TYR A 273 -13.47 -8.60 6.59
C TYR A 273 -13.68 -10.09 6.90
N GLY A 274 -14.70 -10.70 6.30
CA GLY A 274 -15.01 -12.11 6.46
C GLY A 274 -15.35 -12.46 7.92
N LYS A 275 -14.63 -13.45 8.49
CA LYS A 275 -14.80 -13.87 9.89
C LYS A 275 -14.07 -12.97 10.90
N LYS A 276 -13.26 -12.00 10.44
CA LYS A 276 -12.48 -11.12 11.30
C LYS A 276 -13.32 -9.93 11.76
N ARG A 277 -13.36 -9.70 13.07
CA ARG A 277 -14.08 -8.56 13.63
C ARG A 277 -13.32 -7.27 13.37
N VAL A 278 -14.03 -6.21 13.05
CA VAL A 278 -13.53 -4.83 13.10
C VAL A 278 -13.58 -4.39 14.55
N LEU A 279 -12.42 -4.21 15.16
CA LEU A 279 -12.30 -3.83 16.57
C LEU A 279 -12.44 -2.32 16.76
N PHE A 280 -11.85 -1.55 15.86
CA PHE A 280 -11.90 -0.09 15.90
C PHE A 280 -11.96 0.44 14.48
N ARG A 281 -12.84 1.42 14.25
CA ARG A 281 -12.94 2.13 12.98
C ARG A 281 -13.23 3.59 13.23
N LYS A 282 -12.55 4.47 12.52
CA LYS A 282 -12.82 5.90 12.56
C LYS A 282 -12.71 6.51 11.18
N VAL A 283 -13.62 7.40 10.87
CA VAL A 283 -13.72 8.14 9.60
C VAL A 283 -13.55 9.63 9.88
N SER A 284 -12.83 10.32 9.00
CA SER A 284 -12.77 11.79 8.94
C SER A 284 -12.70 12.21 7.47
N GLY A 285 -13.83 12.73 6.95
CA GLY A 285 -13.93 13.08 5.53
C GLY A 285 -13.66 11.89 4.62
N ASN A 286 -12.66 12.02 3.74
CA ASN A 286 -12.27 11.01 2.78
C ASN A 286 -11.27 9.97 3.33
N ASN A 287 -11.05 9.97 4.65
CA ASN A 287 -10.02 9.16 5.27
C ASN A 287 -10.61 8.24 6.34
N ARG A 288 -10.19 6.98 6.36
CA ARG A 288 -10.62 5.97 7.33
C ARG A 288 -9.43 5.21 7.88
N VAL A 289 -9.49 4.87 9.18
CA VAL A 289 -8.62 3.85 9.77
C VAL A 289 -9.46 2.71 10.33
N THR A 290 -9.00 1.48 10.12
CA THR A 290 -9.62 0.27 10.64
C THR A 290 -8.57 -0.60 11.32
N ILE A 291 -8.82 -0.96 12.60
CA ILE A 291 -8.06 -1.98 13.32
C ILE A 291 -8.94 -3.21 13.44
N PHE A 292 -8.50 -4.32 12.88
CA PHE A 292 -9.27 -5.56 12.84
C PHE A 292 -8.60 -6.69 13.65
N GLN A 293 -9.35 -7.72 13.93
CA GLN A 293 -8.86 -8.93 14.59
C GLN A 293 -7.94 -9.69 13.61
N GLY A 294 -6.64 -9.41 13.68
CA GLY A 294 -5.68 -9.94 12.74
C GLY A 294 -4.24 -9.65 13.13
N LYS A 295 -3.33 -10.07 12.25
CA LYS A 295 -1.87 -9.97 12.36
C LYS A 295 -1.34 -8.95 11.35
N HIS A 296 -0.09 -9.13 10.92
CA HIS A 296 0.55 -8.39 9.82
C HIS A 296 0.07 -8.92 8.47
N GLU A 297 -1.13 -8.54 8.06
CA GLU A 297 -1.82 -9.11 6.90
C GLU A 297 -2.76 -8.14 6.22
N ILE A 298 -3.20 -8.49 5.02
CA ILE A 298 -4.27 -7.82 4.28
C ILE A 298 -5.50 -8.69 4.17
N ILE A 299 -6.67 -8.07 4.12
CA ILE A 299 -7.91 -8.68 3.67
C ILE A 299 -8.17 -8.20 2.24
N HIS A 300 -7.73 -8.99 1.27
CA HIS A 300 -7.67 -8.58 -0.14
C HIS A 300 -9.01 -8.04 -0.67
N HIS A 301 -10.11 -8.77 -0.42
CA HIS A 301 -11.40 -8.32 -0.91
C HIS A 301 -11.92 -7.07 -0.18
N ALA A 302 -11.55 -6.81 1.05
CA ALA A 302 -11.90 -5.55 1.69
C ALA A 302 -11.24 -4.36 0.97
N GLY A 303 -9.95 -4.45 0.67
CA GLY A 303 -9.23 -3.41 -0.06
C GLY A 303 -9.72 -3.25 -1.49
N LEU A 304 -9.85 -4.35 -2.24
CA LEU A 304 -10.19 -4.33 -3.67
C LEU A 304 -11.63 -3.88 -3.93
N ASN A 305 -12.61 -4.41 -3.18
CA ASN A 305 -14.02 -3.98 -3.33
C ASN A 305 -14.18 -2.52 -2.94
N TRP A 306 -13.51 -2.07 -1.85
CA TRP A 306 -13.57 -0.65 -1.48
C TRP A 306 -12.97 0.25 -2.58
N LEU A 307 -11.77 -0.06 -3.09
CA LEU A 307 -11.13 0.71 -4.16
C LEU A 307 -12.03 0.81 -5.40
N ALA A 308 -12.69 -0.27 -5.81
CA ALA A 308 -13.53 -0.31 -7.00
C ALA A 308 -14.66 0.73 -7.00
N ARG A 309 -15.10 1.16 -5.81
CA ARG A 309 -16.19 2.14 -5.63
C ARG A 309 -15.71 3.58 -5.65
N GLN A 310 -14.39 3.81 -5.51
CA GLN A 310 -13.87 5.17 -5.40
C GLN A 310 -13.76 5.87 -6.77
N ARG A 311 -13.81 7.19 -6.74
CA ARG A 311 -13.60 8.07 -7.91
C ARG A 311 -12.76 9.26 -7.50
N ARG A 312 -11.80 9.64 -8.32
CA ARG A 312 -10.94 10.79 -8.06
C ARG A 312 -11.78 12.08 -7.96
N GLY A 313 -11.51 12.87 -6.92
CA GLY A 313 -12.21 14.13 -6.67
C GLY A 313 -13.68 13.97 -6.28
N LYS A 314 -14.11 12.77 -5.86
CA LYS A 314 -15.43 12.52 -5.28
C LYS A 314 -15.28 12.09 -3.83
N PRO A 315 -16.28 12.38 -2.97
CA PRO A 315 -16.30 11.89 -1.60
C PRO A 315 -16.14 10.37 -1.54
N ALA A 316 -15.43 9.88 -0.51
CA ALA A 316 -15.21 8.47 -0.31
C ALA A 316 -16.53 7.71 -0.07
N VAL A 317 -16.67 6.58 -0.73
CA VAL A 317 -17.78 5.64 -0.51
C VAL A 317 -17.35 4.63 0.54
N TRP A 318 -17.97 4.67 1.73
CA TRP A 318 -17.57 3.81 2.84
C TRP A 318 -18.41 2.55 2.98
N THR A 319 -19.68 2.59 2.61
CA THR A 319 -20.54 1.40 2.57
C THR A 319 -20.37 0.70 1.23
N VAL A 320 -19.80 -0.49 1.28
CA VAL A 320 -19.47 -1.28 0.09
C VAL A 320 -19.99 -2.68 0.29
N GLU A 321 -20.80 -3.16 -0.64
CA GLU A 321 -21.23 -4.54 -0.68
C GLU A 321 -20.10 -5.45 -1.15
N ASN A 322 -20.07 -6.68 -0.65
CA ASN A 322 -19.09 -7.67 -1.07
C ASN A 322 -19.54 -8.29 -2.41
N GLU A 323 -19.19 -7.63 -3.52
CA GLU A 323 -19.53 -8.06 -4.89
C GLU A 323 -18.58 -9.13 -5.43
N TYR A 324 -17.49 -9.42 -4.71
CA TYR A 324 -16.42 -10.28 -5.20
C TYR A 324 -15.93 -11.24 -4.11
N HIS A 325 -16.18 -12.51 -4.32
CA HIS A 325 -15.57 -13.59 -3.56
C HIS A 325 -14.43 -14.15 -4.41
N LEU A 326 -13.17 -13.94 -3.97
CA LEU A 326 -12.05 -14.70 -4.52
C LEU A 326 -12.40 -16.18 -4.38
N LYS A 327 -12.47 -16.90 -5.47
CA LYS A 327 -12.47 -18.36 -5.44
C LYS A 327 -11.16 -18.77 -4.80
N THR A 328 -11.20 -19.21 -3.56
CA THR A 328 -10.05 -19.82 -2.90
C THR A 328 -9.82 -21.19 -3.53
N GLU A 329 -8.59 -21.64 -3.64
CA GLU A 329 -8.26 -22.99 -4.14
C GLU A 329 -8.97 -24.10 -3.34
N GLU A 330 -9.45 -23.80 -2.13
CA GLU A 330 -10.29 -24.70 -1.31
C GLU A 330 -11.71 -24.91 -1.90
N SER A 331 -12.28 -23.95 -2.64
CA SER A 331 -13.60 -24.10 -3.26
C SER A 331 -13.58 -24.92 -4.55
N GLU A 332 -12.42 -25.15 -5.17
CA GLU A 332 -12.30 -26.04 -6.34
C GLU A 332 -12.16 -27.51 -5.92
N ALA A 333 -11.69 -27.79 -4.71
CA ALA A 333 -11.58 -29.14 -4.17
C ALA A 333 -12.95 -29.72 -3.71
N GLU A 334 -13.90 -28.86 -3.32
CA GLU A 334 -15.22 -29.28 -2.88
C GLU A 334 -16.24 -29.44 -4.05
N SER A 335 -15.99 -28.88 -5.23
CA SER A 335 -16.85 -29.00 -6.40
C SER A 335 -16.45 -30.14 -7.36
N GLY A 336 -15.42 -30.91 -7.02
CA GLY A 336 -14.87 -32.01 -7.81
C GLY A 336 -15.10 -33.42 -7.25
N ASN A 337 -16.08 -33.60 -6.35
CA ASN A 337 -16.56 -34.93 -5.89
C ASN A 337 -17.97 -35.22 -6.33
#